data_46585c49017efb474c21ed5d64fb2cb0
#
_entry.id   46585c49017efb474c21ed5d64fb2cb0
#
_cell.length_a   1.000
_cell.length_b   1.000
_cell.length_c   1.000
_cell.angle_alpha   90.00
_cell.angle_beta   90.00
_cell.angle_gamma   90.00
#
_symmetry.space_group_name_H-M   'P 1'
#
loop_
_entity.id
_entity.type
_entity.pdbx_description
1 polymer ?
#
loop_
_entity_poly.entity_id
_entity_poly.type
_entity_poly.pdbx_seq_one_letter_code
_entity_poly.pdbx_strand_id
1 'polypeptide(L)'
;LGEARWRRLNRTFFRDWPSHTPWFREIPREFVHYLSEAEIKQPLPAWLAELAHYEWVELAVDIMDCPMPAHDDQGHLLIGHPVLNPTLMNLSYQWPVHKIGPGYRPRKRQPTQLLVYRDTDDEVQFVVSNPVTARLLAILASAALTGRAACLRIAEELQHPSPETLVNHGLTMLVQLRDQGVILGIRQ
;
A
#
# COMPACT_ATOMS: atom_id res chain seq x y z
N LEU A 1 9.38 -20.29 7.90
CA LEU A 1 10.62 -20.47 8.70
C LEU A 1 10.76 -21.88 9.29
N GLY A 2 9.71 -22.54 9.58
CA GLY A 2 9.65 -23.72 10.46
C GLY A 2 9.59 -23.30 11.94
N GLU A 3 8.91 -24.10 12.74
CA GLU A 3 8.51 -23.74 14.10
C GLU A 3 9.69 -23.38 15.03
N ALA A 4 10.75 -24.15 15.01
CA ALA A 4 11.90 -23.93 15.88
C ALA A 4 12.62 -22.60 15.60
N ARG A 5 12.75 -22.22 14.31
CA ARG A 5 13.36 -20.93 13.91
C ARG A 5 12.45 -19.77 14.26
N TRP A 6 11.15 -19.94 14.07
CA TRP A 6 10.14 -18.95 14.40
C TRP A 6 10.12 -18.67 15.91
N ARG A 7 10.08 -19.73 16.73
CA ARG A 7 10.14 -19.58 18.20
C ARG A 7 11.43 -18.89 18.66
N ARG A 8 12.57 -19.20 18.04
CA ARG A 8 13.85 -18.55 18.37
C ARG A 8 13.80 -17.06 18.02
N LEU A 9 13.31 -16.70 16.84
CA LEU A 9 13.19 -15.33 16.39
C LEU A 9 12.33 -14.49 17.35
N ASN A 10 11.15 -15.01 17.71
CA ASN A 10 10.27 -14.34 18.67
C ASN A 10 10.90 -14.17 20.05
N ARG A 11 11.58 -15.22 20.57
CA ARG A 11 12.28 -15.08 21.86
C ARG A 11 13.37 -14.01 21.82
N THR A 12 14.12 -13.93 20.72
CA THR A 12 15.15 -12.90 20.54
C THR A 12 14.52 -11.52 20.47
N PHE A 13 13.44 -11.36 19.71
CA PHE A 13 12.68 -10.12 19.66
C PHE A 13 12.24 -9.66 21.05
N PHE A 14 11.51 -10.48 21.80
CA PHE A 14 10.99 -10.11 23.12
C PHE A 14 12.08 -9.92 24.19
N ARG A 15 13.26 -10.51 24.02
CA ARG A 15 14.37 -10.36 24.95
C ARG A 15 15.23 -9.14 24.66
N ASP A 16 15.55 -8.90 23.39
CA ASP A 16 16.65 -8.01 22.98
C ASP A 16 16.14 -6.71 22.34
N TRP A 17 14.90 -6.68 21.82
CA TRP A 17 14.33 -5.47 21.23
C TRP A 17 13.66 -4.61 22.30
N PRO A 18 14.11 -3.37 22.51
CA PRO A 18 13.45 -2.46 23.44
C PRO A 18 12.11 -2.04 22.83
N SER A 19 11.02 -2.37 23.52
CA SER A 19 9.69 -1.90 23.07
C SER A 19 9.59 -0.38 23.31
N HIS A 20 9.17 0.34 22.27
CA HIS A 20 8.98 1.80 22.32
C HIS A 20 7.53 2.19 22.62
N THR A 21 6.65 1.20 22.83
CA THR A 21 5.24 1.41 23.10
C THR A 21 4.73 0.50 24.21
N PRO A 22 3.83 0.98 25.09
CA PRO A 22 3.17 0.16 26.09
C PRO A 22 1.95 -0.61 25.51
N TRP A 23 1.58 -0.34 24.26
CA TRP A 23 0.35 -0.88 23.68
C TRP A 23 0.58 -2.22 22.99
N PHE A 24 -0.12 -3.25 23.45
CA PHE A 24 -0.02 -4.60 22.88
C PHE A 24 -0.32 -4.65 21.37
N ARG A 25 -1.26 -3.84 20.89
CA ARG A 25 -1.61 -3.74 19.46
C ARG A 25 -0.49 -3.19 18.57
N GLU A 26 0.52 -2.54 19.16
CA GLU A 26 1.68 -2.00 18.46
C GLU A 26 2.84 -3.02 18.33
N ILE A 27 2.77 -4.16 19.04
CA ILE A 27 3.81 -5.19 19.00
C ILE A 27 4.10 -5.69 17.56
N PRO A 28 3.09 -5.92 16.68
CA PRO A 28 3.36 -6.29 15.29
C PRO A 28 4.19 -5.26 14.54
N ARG A 29 3.95 -3.96 14.76
CA ARG A 29 4.74 -2.87 14.19
C ARG A 29 6.18 -2.88 14.72
N GLU A 30 6.36 -3.05 16.02
CA GLU A 30 7.69 -3.20 16.65
C GLU A 30 8.44 -4.40 16.06
N PHE A 31 7.75 -5.50 15.78
CA PHE A 31 8.35 -6.67 15.14
C PHE A 31 8.81 -6.39 13.70
N VAL A 32 8.05 -5.59 12.93
CA VAL A 32 8.48 -5.12 11.60
C VAL A 32 9.76 -4.29 11.70
N HIS A 33 9.83 -3.34 12.63
CA HIS A 33 11.03 -2.55 12.89
C HIS A 33 12.22 -3.42 13.27
N TYR A 34 12.00 -4.38 14.20
CA TYR A 34 13.02 -5.34 14.57
C TYR A 34 13.58 -6.11 13.38
N LEU A 35 12.74 -6.61 12.47
CA LEU A 35 13.17 -7.34 11.28
C LEU A 35 13.94 -6.46 10.27
N SER A 36 13.71 -5.16 10.30
CA SER A 36 14.30 -4.21 9.35
C SER A 36 15.59 -3.57 9.87
N GLU A 37 15.73 -3.38 11.19
CA GLU A 37 16.77 -2.55 11.80
C GLU A 37 17.74 -3.33 12.67
N ALA A 38 17.31 -4.47 13.28
CA ALA A 38 18.15 -5.21 14.20
C ALA A 38 19.17 -6.10 13.48
N GLU A 39 20.35 -6.24 14.10
CA GLU A 39 21.35 -7.21 13.66
C GLU A 39 20.98 -8.63 14.11
N ILE A 40 20.22 -9.32 13.25
CA ILE A 40 19.69 -10.65 13.53
C ILE A 40 20.72 -11.72 13.14
N LYS A 41 21.30 -12.40 14.11
CA LYS A 41 22.36 -13.40 13.90
C LYS A 41 21.92 -14.68 13.17
N GLN A 42 20.61 -15.00 13.20
CA GLN A 42 20.13 -16.19 12.48
C GLN A 42 19.79 -15.86 11.01
N PRO A 43 20.05 -16.80 10.06
CA PRO A 43 19.70 -16.57 8.65
C PRO A 43 18.20 -16.53 8.49
N LEU A 44 17.69 -15.42 7.95
CA LEU A 44 16.28 -15.19 7.63
C LEU A 44 16.07 -15.13 6.12
N PRO A 45 14.90 -15.54 5.61
CA PRO A 45 14.53 -15.29 4.23
C PRO A 45 14.50 -13.78 3.93
N ALA A 46 15.04 -13.36 2.80
CA ALA A 46 15.12 -11.95 2.43
C ALA A 46 13.74 -11.26 2.28
N TRP A 47 12.69 -12.02 2.09
CA TRP A 47 11.31 -11.51 2.00
C TRP A 47 10.58 -11.40 3.35
N LEU A 48 11.21 -11.83 4.45
CA LEU A 48 10.49 -11.95 5.74
C LEU A 48 10.05 -10.61 6.31
N ALA A 49 10.90 -9.58 6.22
CA ALA A 49 10.58 -8.24 6.72
C ALA A 49 9.40 -7.64 5.93
N GLU A 50 9.41 -7.78 4.60
CA GLU A 50 8.30 -7.30 3.76
C GLU A 50 7.00 -8.10 4.01
N LEU A 51 7.09 -9.41 4.25
CA LEU A 51 5.92 -10.21 4.62
C LEU A 51 5.36 -9.77 5.97
N ALA A 52 6.21 -9.56 6.98
CA ALA A 52 5.75 -9.08 8.28
C ALA A 52 5.11 -7.68 8.19
N HIS A 53 5.65 -6.80 7.34
CA HIS A 53 5.03 -5.51 7.05
C HIS A 53 3.67 -5.68 6.37
N TYR A 54 3.54 -6.56 5.38
CA TYR A 54 2.29 -6.85 4.69
C TYR A 54 1.20 -7.33 5.64
N GLU A 55 1.52 -8.28 6.53
CA GLU A 55 0.60 -8.78 7.56
C GLU A 55 0.23 -7.70 8.60
N TRP A 56 1.19 -6.85 8.97
CA TRP A 56 0.92 -5.74 9.89
C TRP A 56 0.02 -4.67 9.26
N VAL A 57 0.16 -4.40 7.96
CA VAL A 57 -0.63 -3.39 7.24
C VAL A 57 -2.11 -3.68 7.32
N GLU A 58 -2.54 -4.93 7.29
CA GLU A 58 -3.94 -5.32 7.47
C GLU A 58 -4.49 -4.76 8.78
N LEU A 59 -3.82 -5.06 9.89
CA LEU A 59 -4.19 -4.53 11.20
C LEU A 59 -4.11 -3.00 11.26
N ALA A 60 -3.09 -2.40 10.64
CA ALA A 60 -2.91 -0.95 10.65
C ALA A 60 -4.06 -0.23 9.95
N VAL A 61 -4.52 -0.74 8.81
CA VAL A 61 -5.67 -0.20 8.06
C VAL A 61 -6.98 -0.45 8.78
N ASP A 62 -7.16 -1.64 9.35
CA ASP A 62 -8.35 -2.03 10.12
C ASP A 62 -8.62 -1.09 11.30
N ILE A 63 -7.58 -0.77 12.09
CA ILE A 63 -7.69 0.09 13.27
C ILE A 63 -7.50 1.59 12.98
N MET A 64 -7.31 1.98 11.72
CA MET A 64 -7.06 3.38 11.36
C MET A 64 -8.31 4.22 11.60
N ASP A 65 -8.20 5.22 12.47
CA ASP A 65 -9.25 6.18 12.77
C ASP A 65 -8.98 7.47 11.97
N CYS A 66 -9.67 7.61 10.85
CA CYS A 66 -9.62 8.81 10.03
C CYS A 66 -11.01 9.24 9.58
N PRO A 67 -11.32 10.55 9.69
CA PRO A 67 -12.61 11.06 9.23
C PRO A 67 -12.71 10.92 7.70
N MET A 68 -13.93 10.57 7.26
CA MET A 68 -14.22 10.55 5.82
C MET A 68 -14.20 11.98 5.28
N PRO A 69 -13.37 12.30 4.28
CA PRO A 69 -13.31 13.63 3.69
C PRO A 69 -14.58 13.93 2.89
N ALA A 70 -14.99 15.21 2.90
CA ALA A 70 -16.08 15.66 2.04
C ALA A 70 -15.69 15.51 0.55
N HIS A 71 -16.57 14.93 -0.24
CA HIS A 71 -16.37 14.68 -1.67
C HIS A 71 -17.71 14.63 -2.42
N ASP A 72 -17.64 14.77 -3.74
CA ASP A 72 -18.72 14.54 -4.70
C ASP A 72 -18.39 13.26 -5.47
N ASP A 73 -19.14 12.20 -5.20
CA ASP A 73 -18.95 10.87 -5.80
C ASP A 73 -19.35 10.82 -7.28
N GLN A 74 -20.18 11.76 -7.75
CA GLN A 74 -20.62 11.89 -9.15
C GLN A 74 -19.75 12.86 -9.95
N GLY A 75 -18.82 13.56 -9.30
CA GLY A 75 -17.99 14.56 -9.95
C GLY A 75 -17.08 14.01 -11.05
N HIS A 76 -16.75 14.86 -12.03
CA HIS A 76 -15.94 14.47 -13.18
C HIS A 76 -14.44 14.39 -12.79
N LEU A 77 -13.89 13.18 -12.71
CA LEU A 77 -12.57 12.88 -12.19
C LEU A 77 -11.40 13.59 -12.90
N LEU A 78 -11.53 13.94 -14.20
CA LEU A 78 -10.48 14.70 -14.90
C LEU A 78 -10.51 16.19 -14.58
N ILE A 79 -11.69 16.75 -14.26
CA ILE A 79 -11.88 18.20 -14.04
C ILE A 79 -11.65 18.55 -12.57
N GLY A 80 -12.22 17.76 -11.66
CA GLY A 80 -12.09 17.96 -10.23
C GLY A 80 -10.79 17.40 -9.68
N HIS A 81 -10.58 17.63 -8.39
CA HIS A 81 -9.45 17.09 -7.62
C HIS A 81 -9.84 15.75 -7.00
N PRO A 82 -9.30 14.60 -7.47
CA PRO A 82 -9.65 13.30 -6.92
C PRO A 82 -9.34 13.22 -5.41
N VAL A 83 -10.32 12.72 -4.66
CA VAL A 83 -10.22 12.50 -3.21
C VAL A 83 -9.91 11.03 -2.97
N LEU A 84 -8.74 10.74 -2.42
CA LEU A 84 -8.33 9.39 -2.10
C LEU A 84 -9.03 8.90 -0.82
N ASN A 85 -9.24 7.60 -0.74
CA ASN A 85 -9.66 6.94 0.49
C ASN A 85 -8.67 7.25 1.61
N PRO A 86 -9.10 7.77 2.77
CA PRO A 86 -8.21 8.21 3.83
C PRO A 86 -7.40 7.07 4.48
N THR A 87 -7.87 5.82 4.33
CA THR A 87 -7.17 4.63 4.83
C THR A 87 -6.21 4.02 3.80
N LEU A 88 -6.13 4.60 2.59
CA LEU A 88 -5.33 4.05 1.50
C LEU A 88 -3.84 4.02 1.82
N MET A 89 -3.26 2.82 1.79
CA MET A 89 -1.83 2.58 1.75
C MET A 89 -1.41 2.13 0.35
N ASN A 90 -0.57 2.92 -0.31
CA ASN A 90 0.00 2.62 -1.63
C ASN A 90 1.42 2.06 -1.43
N LEU A 91 1.57 0.75 -1.53
CA LEU A 91 2.73 -0.01 -1.07
C LEU A 91 3.52 -0.61 -2.22
N SER A 92 4.85 -0.59 -2.07
CA SER A 92 5.80 -1.18 -3.03
C SER A 92 6.68 -2.18 -2.31
N TYR A 93 6.65 -3.44 -2.76
CA TYR A 93 7.47 -4.53 -2.25
C TYR A 93 8.41 -5.05 -3.33
N GLN A 94 9.58 -5.53 -2.92
CA GLN A 94 10.52 -6.23 -3.82
C GLN A 94 10.12 -7.69 -4.04
N TRP A 95 9.25 -8.22 -3.18
CA TRP A 95 8.82 -9.60 -3.18
C TRP A 95 7.30 -9.72 -3.36
N PRO A 96 6.80 -10.80 -3.97
CA PRO A 96 5.37 -11.03 -4.15
C PRO A 96 4.73 -11.52 -2.83
N VAL A 97 4.72 -10.65 -1.80
CA VAL A 97 4.32 -10.97 -0.42
C VAL A 97 2.90 -11.54 -0.34
N HIS A 98 1.98 -11.04 -1.15
CA HIS A 98 0.60 -11.49 -1.24
C HIS A 98 0.42 -12.95 -1.73
N LYS A 99 1.49 -13.57 -2.25
CA LYS A 99 1.50 -14.98 -2.70
C LYS A 99 2.16 -15.91 -1.70
N ILE A 100 2.86 -15.36 -0.70
CA ILE A 100 3.62 -16.18 0.25
C ILE A 100 2.67 -16.91 1.17
N GLY A 101 2.87 -18.24 1.28
CA GLY A 101 2.06 -19.11 2.12
C GLY A 101 2.69 -20.48 2.30
N PRO A 102 1.97 -21.43 2.91
CA PRO A 102 2.47 -22.79 3.13
C PRO A 102 2.95 -23.48 1.86
N GLY A 103 2.27 -23.23 0.73
CA GLY A 103 2.56 -23.84 -0.58
C GLY A 103 3.49 -23.06 -1.47
N TYR A 104 3.82 -21.79 -1.13
CA TYR A 104 4.62 -20.93 -2.01
C TYR A 104 5.61 -20.07 -1.23
N ARG A 105 6.87 -20.14 -1.63
CA ARG A 105 7.97 -19.28 -1.12
C ARG A 105 8.78 -18.76 -2.28
N PRO A 106 8.86 -17.43 -2.49
CA PRO A 106 9.58 -16.87 -3.63
C PRO A 106 11.09 -17.12 -3.51
N ARG A 107 11.69 -17.50 -4.62
CA ARG A 107 13.15 -17.68 -4.74
C ARG A 107 13.85 -16.51 -5.43
N LYS A 108 13.06 -15.64 -6.10
CA LYS A 108 13.53 -14.47 -6.84
C LYS A 108 12.68 -13.27 -6.47
N ARG A 109 13.28 -12.09 -6.49
CA ARG A 109 12.55 -10.83 -6.36
C ARG A 109 11.58 -10.68 -7.52
N GLN A 110 10.38 -10.23 -7.21
CA GLN A 110 9.34 -9.88 -8.16
C GLN A 110 8.65 -8.63 -7.59
N PRO A 111 9.08 -7.43 -8.05
CA PRO A 111 8.49 -6.19 -7.58
C PRO A 111 6.97 -6.21 -7.70
N THR A 112 6.31 -5.82 -6.63
CA THR A 112 4.86 -5.92 -6.49
C THR A 112 4.33 -4.61 -5.91
N GLN A 113 3.30 -4.04 -6.54
CA GLN A 113 2.57 -2.88 -6.05
C GLN A 113 1.26 -3.36 -5.45
N LEU A 114 0.95 -2.93 -4.24
CA LEU A 114 -0.29 -3.25 -3.55
C LEU A 114 -0.97 -1.98 -3.06
N LEU A 115 -2.28 -1.93 -3.22
CA LEU A 115 -3.13 -0.96 -2.57
C LEU A 115 -3.85 -1.67 -1.44
N VAL A 116 -3.80 -1.11 -0.24
CA VAL A 116 -4.51 -1.64 0.92
C VAL A 116 -5.33 -0.51 1.50
N TYR A 117 -6.62 -0.72 1.70
CA TYR A 117 -7.54 0.28 2.20
C TYR A 117 -8.76 -0.40 2.81
N ARG A 118 -9.54 0.35 3.57
CA ARG A 118 -10.82 -0.10 4.11
C ARG A 118 -11.94 0.43 3.23
N ASP A 119 -12.80 -0.46 2.79
CA ASP A 119 -13.94 -0.12 1.94
C ASP A 119 -15.14 0.45 2.74
N THR A 120 -16.27 0.64 2.04
CA THR A 120 -17.49 1.18 2.66
C THR A 120 -18.20 0.22 3.61
N ASP A 121 -17.86 -1.06 3.57
CA ASP A 121 -18.38 -2.10 4.45
C ASP A 121 -17.45 -2.33 5.66
N ASP A 122 -16.45 -1.45 5.85
CA ASP A 122 -15.40 -1.54 6.87
C ASP A 122 -14.47 -2.76 6.72
N GLU A 123 -14.43 -3.37 5.52
CA GLU A 123 -13.57 -4.52 5.23
C GLU A 123 -12.24 -4.07 4.62
N VAL A 124 -11.13 -4.67 5.08
CA VAL A 124 -9.80 -4.37 4.52
C VAL A 124 -9.62 -5.06 3.18
N GLN A 125 -9.37 -4.27 2.14
CA GLN A 125 -9.17 -4.71 0.78
C GLN A 125 -7.70 -4.69 0.39
N PHE A 126 -7.25 -5.75 -0.30
CA PHE A 126 -5.91 -5.88 -0.89
C PHE A 126 -6.02 -5.98 -2.40
N VAL A 127 -5.51 -4.98 -3.10
CA VAL A 127 -5.57 -4.92 -4.57
C VAL A 127 -4.16 -4.90 -5.15
N VAL A 128 -3.87 -5.87 -6.03
CA VAL A 128 -2.61 -5.86 -6.80
C VAL A 128 -2.71 -4.77 -7.85
N SER A 129 -1.74 -3.87 -7.83
CA SER A 129 -1.66 -2.72 -8.71
C SER A 129 -0.44 -2.80 -9.64
N ASN A 130 -0.25 -1.78 -10.44
CA ASN A 130 0.90 -1.63 -11.33
C ASN A 130 1.67 -0.33 -11.02
N PRO A 131 2.92 -0.18 -11.49
CA PRO A 131 3.74 0.99 -11.20
C PRO A 131 3.12 2.32 -11.65
N VAL A 132 2.38 2.32 -12.76
CA VAL A 132 1.75 3.55 -13.30
C VAL A 132 0.61 4.00 -12.38
N THR A 133 -0.27 3.08 -11.98
CA THR A 133 -1.35 3.35 -11.02
C THR A 133 -0.78 3.80 -9.66
N ALA A 134 0.22 3.09 -9.15
CA ALA A 134 0.86 3.46 -7.89
C ALA A 134 1.47 4.87 -7.96
N ARG A 135 2.10 5.22 -9.09
CA ARG A 135 2.65 6.57 -9.30
C ARG A 135 1.58 7.63 -9.40
N LEU A 136 0.48 7.36 -10.14
CA LEU A 136 -0.66 8.27 -10.25
C LEU A 136 -1.25 8.59 -8.86
N LEU A 137 -1.50 7.57 -8.05
CA LEU A 137 -2.00 7.74 -6.68
C LEU A 137 -1.01 8.53 -5.80
N ALA A 138 0.30 8.30 -5.94
CA ALA A 138 1.31 9.08 -5.22
C ALA A 138 1.31 10.56 -5.62
N ILE A 139 1.11 10.87 -6.91
CA ILE A 139 0.96 12.24 -7.40
C ILE A 139 -0.29 12.89 -6.82
N LEU A 140 -1.44 12.20 -6.87
CA LEU A 140 -2.70 12.72 -6.32
C LEU A 140 -2.65 12.93 -4.80
N ALA A 141 -1.91 12.08 -4.07
CA ALA A 141 -1.72 12.23 -2.63
C ALA A 141 -0.82 13.42 -2.26
N SER A 142 0.18 13.73 -3.08
CA SER A 142 1.21 14.74 -2.77
C SER A 142 0.90 16.14 -3.27
N ALA A 143 -0.02 16.29 -4.23
CA ALA A 143 -0.32 17.55 -4.88
C ALA A 143 -1.82 17.69 -5.16
N ALA A 144 -2.36 18.89 -4.93
CA ALA A 144 -3.75 19.21 -5.25
C ALA A 144 -3.91 19.42 -6.77
N LEU A 145 -3.80 18.33 -7.52
CA LEU A 145 -3.96 18.32 -8.97
C LEU A 145 -5.33 17.81 -9.38
N THR A 146 -5.84 18.32 -10.50
CA THR A 146 -6.98 17.68 -11.17
C THR A 146 -6.56 16.33 -11.73
N GLY A 147 -7.49 15.41 -11.92
CA GLY A 147 -7.16 14.11 -12.52
C GLY A 147 -6.50 14.24 -13.89
N ARG A 148 -6.91 15.22 -14.72
CA ARG A 148 -6.25 15.52 -16.01
C ARG A 148 -4.80 15.94 -15.82
N ALA A 149 -4.52 16.85 -14.90
CA ALA A 149 -3.17 17.34 -14.64
C ALA A 149 -2.26 16.21 -14.12
N ALA A 150 -2.79 15.32 -13.26
CA ALA A 150 -2.07 14.15 -12.79
C ALA A 150 -1.74 13.16 -13.92
N CYS A 151 -2.71 12.90 -14.83
CA CYS A 151 -2.48 12.07 -16.00
C CYS A 151 -1.44 12.67 -16.98
N LEU A 152 -1.48 13.98 -17.21
CA LEU A 152 -0.48 14.67 -18.04
C LEU A 152 0.92 14.59 -17.42
N ARG A 153 1.04 14.69 -16.11
CA ARG A 153 2.32 14.50 -15.41
C ARG A 153 2.87 13.08 -15.57
N ILE A 154 2.01 12.07 -15.53
CA ILE A 154 2.41 10.67 -15.84
C ILE A 154 2.88 10.57 -17.30
N ALA A 155 2.18 11.22 -18.25
CA ALA A 155 2.57 11.23 -19.66
C ALA A 155 3.96 11.85 -19.86
N GLU A 156 4.26 12.93 -19.15
CA GLU A 156 5.57 13.58 -19.15
C GLU A 156 6.66 12.69 -18.55
N GLU A 157 6.42 12.09 -17.37
CA GLU A 157 7.37 11.18 -16.72
C GLU A 157 7.70 9.95 -17.59
N LEU A 158 6.71 9.45 -18.33
CA LEU A 158 6.87 8.33 -19.27
C LEU A 158 7.37 8.75 -20.66
N GLN A 159 7.51 10.06 -20.92
CA GLN A 159 7.83 10.60 -22.25
C GLN A 159 6.89 10.04 -23.34
N HIS A 160 5.60 9.94 -23.00
CA HIS A 160 4.62 9.32 -23.89
C HIS A 160 4.36 10.18 -25.12
N PRO A 161 4.42 9.61 -26.37
CA PRO A 161 4.33 10.38 -27.60
C PRO A 161 2.97 11.05 -27.82
N SER A 162 1.92 10.59 -27.14
CA SER A 162 0.55 11.13 -27.23
C SER A 162 -0.05 11.33 -25.84
N PRO A 163 0.18 12.47 -25.19
CA PRO A 163 -0.32 12.74 -23.83
C PRO A 163 -1.84 12.64 -23.69
N GLU A 164 -2.59 13.10 -24.70
CA GLU A 164 -4.06 13.05 -24.68
C GLU A 164 -4.61 11.61 -24.70
N THR A 165 -3.96 10.70 -25.43
CA THR A 165 -4.33 9.28 -25.39
C THR A 165 -4.15 8.72 -23.98
N LEU A 166 -3.07 9.12 -23.29
CA LEU A 166 -2.83 8.69 -21.92
C LEU A 166 -3.85 9.28 -20.95
N VAL A 167 -4.30 10.52 -21.16
CA VAL A 167 -5.38 11.13 -20.36
C VAL A 167 -6.68 10.34 -20.50
N ASN A 168 -7.03 9.89 -21.71
CA ASN A 168 -8.22 9.08 -21.94
C ASN A 168 -8.15 7.71 -21.24
N HIS A 169 -7.00 7.02 -21.31
CA HIS A 169 -6.78 5.80 -20.55
C HIS A 169 -6.76 6.06 -19.03
N GLY A 170 -6.22 7.21 -18.63
CA GLY A 170 -6.21 7.68 -17.25
C GLY A 170 -7.63 7.86 -16.69
N LEU A 171 -8.56 8.39 -17.47
CA LEU A 171 -9.96 8.49 -17.04
C LEU A 171 -10.54 7.12 -16.72
N THR A 172 -10.34 6.13 -17.60
CA THR A 172 -10.80 4.76 -17.36
C THR A 172 -10.21 4.19 -16.08
N MET A 173 -8.91 4.40 -15.82
CA MET A 173 -8.24 3.98 -14.60
C MET A 173 -8.81 4.70 -13.36
N LEU A 174 -9.01 6.01 -13.42
CA LEU A 174 -9.59 6.78 -12.30
C LEU A 174 -11.01 6.32 -11.96
N VAL A 175 -11.82 6.01 -12.98
CA VAL A 175 -13.18 5.46 -12.80
C VAL A 175 -13.09 4.09 -12.13
N GLN A 176 -12.22 3.19 -12.59
CA GLN A 176 -12.03 1.88 -11.95
C GLN A 176 -11.59 1.99 -10.49
N LEU A 177 -10.69 2.93 -10.19
CA LEU A 177 -10.24 3.19 -8.81
C LEU A 177 -11.36 3.77 -7.94
N ARG A 178 -12.27 4.56 -8.51
CA ARG A 178 -13.46 5.03 -7.82
C ARG A 178 -14.44 3.88 -7.56
N ASP A 179 -14.73 3.06 -8.55
CA ASP A 179 -15.63 1.91 -8.43
C ASP A 179 -15.12 0.89 -7.39
N GLN A 180 -13.79 0.84 -7.16
CA GLN A 180 -13.16 0.03 -6.12
C GLN A 180 -13.11 0.73 -4.74
N GLY A 181 -13.49 2.00 -4.63
CA GLY A 181 -13.41 2.75 -3.37
C GLY A 181 -12.02 3.27 -3.00
N VAL A 182 -11.04 3.17 -3.90
CA VAL A 182 -9.69 3.76 -3.74
C VAL A 182 -9.73 5.28 -3.91
N ILE A 183 -10.54 5.76 -4.84
CA ILE A 183 -10.93 7.17 -5.02
C ILE A 183 -12.38 7.29 -4.59
N LEU A 184 -12.69 8.24 -3.71
CA LEU A 184 -14.04 8.44 -3.20
C LEU A 184 -14.89 9.29 -4.15
N GLY A 185 -14.27 10.22 -4.87
CA GLY A 185 -14.89 11.20 -5.73
C GLY A 185 -13.96 12.36 -5.97
N ILE A 186 -14.53 13.57 -6.08
CA ILE A 186 -13.74 14.80 -6.26
C ILE A 186 -14.02 15.81 -5.15
N ARG A 187 -13.05 16.67 -4.92
CA ARG A 187 -13.25 17.97 -4.27
C ARG A 187 -13.27 19.05 -5.34
N GLN A 188 -14.26 19.95 -5.26
CA GLN A 188 -14.35 21.16 -6.09
C GLN A 188 -13.37 22.24 -5.63
#